data_a30a0e453fce585bbb79821265d397d3
#
_entry.id   a30a0e453fce585bbb79821265d397d3
#
_cell.length_a   1.000
_cell.length_b   1.000
_cell.length_c   1.000
_cell.angle_alpha   90.00
_cell.angle_beta   90.00
_cell.angle_gamma   90.00
#
_symmetry.space_group_name_H-M   'P 1'
#
loop_
_entity.id
_entity.type
_entity.pdbx_description
1 polymer ?
#
loop_
_entity_poly.entity_id
_entity_poly.type
_entity_poly.pdbx_seq_one_letter_code
_entity_poly.pdbx_strand_id
1 'polypeptide(L)'
;MTREGILKHKEVFNKWLDGAEIQFLSNSNEWIDLKNPKWYTGFKYRVKPTNIEFEDCSFNEIEYKVDKIGKVVEVRVDRLKINNSRTKSTLFKDKEIAEAYSVLPKLIRLRDKYNENWYPDWEDENTAKYYIGRYGNDWDIDFTYKYLYLLCFKSFAIRNKFLEDHRDLIEIAKPFL
;
A
#
# COMPACT_ATOMS: atom_id res chain seq x y z
N MET A 1 -23.18 -34.34 -2.52
CA MET A 1 -23.41 -33.21 -1.57
C MET A 1 -23.87 -33.80 -0.26
N THR A 2 -23.16 -33.54 0.83
CA THR A 2 -23.52 -34.05 2.17
C THR A 2 -23.96 -32.87 3.05
N ARG A 3 -24.90 -33.10 3.97
CA ARG A 3 -25.33 -32.07 4.94
C ARG A 3 -24.16 -31.57 5.80
N GLU A 4 -23.28 -32.46 6.20
CA GLU A 4 -22.09 -32.13 6.99
C GLU A 4 -21.10 -31.24 6.21
N GLY A 5 -20.91 -31.50 4.90
CA GLY A 5 -20.08 -30.69 4.03
C GLY A 5 -20.62 -29.25 3.90
N ILE A 6 -21.94 -29.11 3.78
CA ILE A 6 -22.59 -27.77 3.74
C ILE A 6 -22.39 -27.03 5.07
N LEU A 7 -22.60 -27.72 6.20
CA LEU A 7 -22.43 -27.11 7.52
C LEU A 7 -20.99 -26.66 7.78
N LYS A 8 -20.02 -27.48 7.37
CA LYS A 8 -18.58 -27.14 7.49
C LYS A 8 -18.20 -25.90 6.68
N HIS A 9 -18.82 -25.69 5.52
CA HIS A 9 -18.49 -24.62 4.59
C HIS A 9 -19.63 -23.58 4.46
N LYS A 10 -20.42 -23.43 5.51
CA LYS A 10 -21.66 -22.63 5.51
C LYS A 10 -21.50 -21.21 4.93
N GLU A 11 -20.44 -20.52 5.27
CA GLU A 11 -20.20 -19.15 4.78
C GLU A 11 -19.97 -19.12 3.26
N VAL A 12 -19.14 -20.01 2.77
CA VAL A 12 -18.83 -20.11 1.33
C VAL A 12 -20.05 -20.62 0.56
N PHE A 13 -20.81 -21.54 1.15
CA PHE A 13 -22.06 -22.06 0.59
C PHE A 13 -23.13 -20.96 0.43
N ASN A 14 -23.32 -20.11 1.45
CA ASN A 14 -24.26 -19.00 1.36
C ASN A 14 -23.87 -18.01 0.25
N LYS A 15 -22.61 -17.66 0.14
CA LYS A 15 -22.12 -16.79 -0.95
C LYS A 15 -22.31 -17.41 -2.33
N TRP A 16 -22.19 -18.72 -2.46
CA TRP A 16 -22.51 -19.43 -3.71
C TRP A 16 -24.01 -19.35 -4.05
N LEU A 17 -24.91 -19.46 -3.07
CA LEU A 17 -26.34 -19.27 -3.29
C LEU A 17 -26.66 -17.84 -3.74
N ASP A 18 -25.86 -16.86 -3.30
CA ASP A 18 -25.94 -15.45 -3.71
C ASP A 18 -25.28 -15.20 -5.08
N GLY A 19 -24.81 -16.25 -5.77
CA GLY A 19 -24.26 -16.17 -7.13
C GLY A 19 -22.73 -16.06 -7.21
N ALA A 20 -22.00 -16.16 -6.08
CA ALA A 20 -20.54 -16.10 -6.12
C ALA A 20 -19.93 -17.36 -6.78
N GLU A 21 -18.88 -17.16 -7.58
CA GLU A 21 -18.05 -18.25 -8.11
C GLU A 21 -17.21 -18.90 -7.02
N ILE A 22 -17.13 -20.24 -7.05
CA ILE A 22 -16.42 -21.01 -6.02
C ILE A 22 -15.22 -21.76 -6.61
N GLN A 23 -14.15 -21.83 -5.82
CA GLN A 23 -12.98 -22.65 -6.10
C GLN A 23 -12.80 -23.70 -4.99
N PHE A 24 -12.20 -24.84 -5.34
CA PHE A 24 -11.71 -25.82 -4.37
C PHE A 24 -10.20 -26.00 -4.50
N LEU A 25 -9.57 -26.37 -3.39
CA LEU A 25 -8.14 -26.66 -3.37
C LEU A 25 -7.91 -28.11 -3.81
N SER A 26 -7.18 -28.31 -4.92
CA SER A 26 -6.81 -29.62 -5.44
C SER A 26 -5.70 -30.27 -4.61
N ASN A 27 -5.44 -31.56 -4.84
CA ASN A 27 -4.33 -32.29 -4.21
C ASN A 27 -2.95 -31.76 -4.67
N SER A 28 -2.87 -31.10 -5.83
CA SER A 28 -1.68 -30.39 -6.31
C SER A 28 -1.49 -29.00 -5.68
N ASN A 29 -2.30 -28.66 -4.69
CA ASN A 29 -2.28 -27.35 -4.01
C ASN A 29 -2.64 -26.16 -4.90
N GLU A 30 -3.45 -26.39 -5.94
CA GLU A 30 -3.96 -25.38 -6.87
C GLU A 30 -5.46 -25.14 -6.64
N TRP A 31 -5.90 -23.89 -6.81
CA TRP A 31 -7.31 -23.54 -6.73
C TRP A 31 -7.99 -23.72 -8.09
N ILE A 32 -9.00 -24.59 -8.15
CA ILE A 32 -9.73 -24.96 -9.37
C ILE A 32 -11.16 -24.45 -9.29
N ASP A 33 -11.63 -23.82 -10.37
CA ASP A 33 -12.98 -23.27 -10.48
C ASP A 33 -14.03 -24.40 -10.51
N LEU A 34 -15.11 -24.22 -9.76
CA LEU A 34 -16.25 -25.14 -9.69
C LEU A 34 -17.54 -24.46 -10.11
N LYS A 35 -18.17 -24.93 -11.17
CA LYS A 35 -19.52 -24.50 -11.57
C LYS A 35 -20.61 -25.04 -10.62
N ASN A 36 -20.48 -26.29 -10.16
CA ASN A 36 -21.45 -26.95 -9.28
C ASN A 36 -20.71 -27.64 -8.11
N PRO A 37 -20.46 -26.92 -6.99
CA PRO A 37 -19.78 -27.49 -5.84
C PRO A 37 -20.54 -28.64 -5.18
N LYS A 38 -19.85 -29.74 -4.85
CA LYS A 38 -20.45 -30.92 -4.20
C LYS A 38 -20.29 -30.91 -2.67
N TRP A 39 -19.67 -29.93 -2.08
CA TRP A 39 -19.50 -29.68 -0.64
C TRP A 39 -19.11 -30.92 0.19
N TYR A 40 -17.91 -31.42 -0.02
CA TYR A 40 -17.34 -32.50 0.77
C TYR A 40 -16.57 -31.99 1.98
N THR A 41 -16.64 -32.70 3.10
CA THR A 41 -15.94 -32.33 4.34
C THR A 41 -14.41 -32.38 4.24
N GLY A 42 -13.87 -33.22 3.34
CA GLY A 42 -12.42 -33.38 3.12
C GLY A 42 -11.77 -32.32 2.25
N PHE A 43 -12.54 -31.48 1.56
CA PHE A 43 -12.03 -30.45 0.67
C PHE A 43 -12.05 -29.07 1.32
N LYS A 44 -11.18 -28.18 0.83
CA LYS A 44 -11.24 -26.74 1.16
C LYS A 44 -11.88 -26.00 0.00
N TYR A 45 -12.81 -25.13 0.32
CA TYR A 45 -13.51 -24.26 -0.64
C TYR A 45 -13.29 -22.81 -0.29
N ARG A 46 -13.29 -21.93 -1.30
CA ARG A 46 -13.33 -20.48 -1.14
C ARG A 46 -14.20 -19.85 -2.20
N VAL A 47 -14.67 -18.65 -1.93
CA VAL A 47 -15.16 -17.77 -2.99
C VAL A 47 -13.99 -17.46 -3.90
N LYS A 48 -14.15 -17.59 -5.19
CA LYS A 48 -13.15 -17.16 -6.17
C LYS A 48 -12.90 -15.68 -5.93
N PRO A 49 -11.64 -15.28 -5.70
CA PRO A 49 -11.35 -13.85 -5.64
C PRO A 49 -11.86 -13.24 -6.94
N THR A 50 -12.83 -12.36 -6.85
CA THR A 50 -13.14 -11.47 -7.95
C THR A 50 -11.86 -10.72 -8.22
N ASN A 51 -11.25 -10.94 -9.38
CA ASN A 51 -10.37 -9.91 -9.88
C ASN A 51 -11.22 -8.65 -9.84
N ILE A 52 -10.85 -7.69 -9.01
CA ILE A 52 -11.38 -6.36 -9.14
C ILE A 52 -10.90 -5.97 -10.54
N GLU A 53 -11.72 -6.22 -11.54
CA GLU A 53 -11.60 -5.55 -12.81
C GLU A 53 -11.78 -4.10 -12.41
N PHE A 54 -10.70 -3.35 -12.47
CA PHE A 54 -10.76 -1.91 -12.31
C PHE A 54 -11.72 -1.46 -13.41
N GLU A 55 -12.97 -1.16 -12.97
CA GLU A 55 -14.01 -0.74 -13.88
C GLU A 55 -13.45 0.38 -14.75
N ASP A 56 -13.51 0.13 -16.05
CA ASP A 56 -13.53 1.07 -17.15
C ASP A 56 -12.84 2.43 -16.92
N CYS A 57 -11.52 2.38 -16.81
CA CYS A 57 -10.76 3.59 -17.10
C CYS A 57 -10.67 3.72 -18.62
N SER A 58 -11.23 4.80 -19.11
CA SER A 58 -11.25 5.15 -20.54
C SER A 58 -9.86 4.98 -21.17
N PHE A 59 -9.82 4.40 -22.33
CA PHE A 59 -8.64 4.30 -23.19
C PHE A 59 -8.02 5.70 -23.38
N ASN A 60 -6.72 5.87 -23.09
CA ASN A 60 -5.89 7.06 -23.15
C ASN A 60 -5.78 7.90 -21.87
N GLU A 61 -5.87 7.33 -20.67
CA GLU A 61 -5.49 8.07 -19.47
C GLU A 61 -3.96 8.26 -19.40
N ILE A 62 -3.58 9.50 -19.13
CA ILE A 62 -2.21 9.85 -18.81
C ILE A 62 -1.99 9.42 -17.34
N GLU A 63 -0.98 8.63 -17.09
CA GLU A 63 -0.53 8.26 -15.76
C GLU A 63 0.93 8.68 -15.56
N TYR A 64 1.34 8.79 -14.31
CA TYR A 64 2.70 9.19 -13.95
C TYR A 64 3.44 8.03 -13.34
N LYS A 65 4.63 7.76 -13.85
CA LYS A 65 5.52 6.70 -13.38
C LYS A 65 6.75 7.31 -12.74
N VAL A 66 7.13 6.79 -11.57
CA VAL A 66 8.43 7.09 -10.98
C VAL A 66 9.43 6.03 -11.47
N ASP A 67 10.48 6.45 -12.17
CA ASP A 67 11.52 5.57 -12.67
C ASP A 67 12.52 5.15 -11.57
N LYS A 68 13.50 4.31 -11.94
CA LYS A 68 14.49 3.77 -10.99
C LYS A 68 15.41 4.83 -10.36
N ILE A 69 15.48 6.00 -10.94
CA ILE A 69 16.30 7.13 -10.45
C ILE A 69 15.45 8.20 -9.76
N GLY A 70 14.13 7.92 -9.55
CA GLY A 70 13.21 8.84 -8.89
C GLY A 70 12.64 9.94 -9.79
N LYS A 71 12.83 9.86 -11.13
CA LYS A 71 12.25 10.82 -12.05
C LYS A 71 10.79 10.48 -12.34
N VAL A 72 9.91 11.48 -12.24
CA VAL A 72 8.51 11.36 -12.65
C VAL A 72 8.42 11.50 -14.17
N VAL A 73 7.81 10.52 -14.81
CA VAL A 73 7.64 10.45 -16.26
C VAL A 73 6.15 10.27 -16.58
N GLU A 74 5.64 11.08 -17.46
CA GLU A 74 4.30 10.91 -18.01
C GLU A 74 4.26 9.67 -18.92
N VAL A 75 3.27 8.81 -18.73
CA VAL A 75 3.11 7.57 -19.49
C VAL A 75 1.68 7.49 -20.02
N ARG A 76 1.52 7.21 -21.28
CA ARG A 76 0.23 6.82 -21.84
C ARG A 76 0.02 5.33 -21.56
N VAL A 77 -1.01 5.01 -20.81
CA VAL A 77 -1.28 3.63 -20.39
C VAL A 77 -2.23 2.98 -21.38
N ASP A 78 -1.71 2.03 -22.15
CA ASP A 78 -2.51 1.10 -22.94
C ASP A 78 -2.80 -0.14 -22.08
N ARG A 79 -3.95 -0.16 -21.42
CA ARG A 79 -4.32 -1.21 -20.45
C ARG A 79 -4.44 -2.60 -21.06
N LEU A 80 -4.64 -2.72 -22.36
CA LEU A 80 -4.63 -4.03 -23.04
C LEU A 80 -3.23 -4.69 -23.01
N LYS A 81 -2.16 -3.91 -22.83
CA LYS A 81 -0.77 -4.41 -22.79
C LYS A 81 -0.21 -4.60 -21.38
N ILE A 82 -0.86 -4.05 -20.35
CA ILE A 82 -0.35 -4.13 -18.95
C ILE A 82 -0.38 -5.55 -18.41
N ASN A 83 -1.32 -6.39 -18.83
CA ASN A 83 -1.46 -7.76 -18.34
C ASN A 83 -0.25 -8.67 -18.64
N ASN A 84 0.66 -8.27 -19.52
CA ASN A 84 1.82 -9.06 -19.91
C ASN A 84 3.19 -8.49 -19.48
N SER A 85 3.24 -7.30 -18.86
CA SER A 85 4.51 -6.75 -18.42
C SER A 85 4.75 -7.05 -16.93
N ARG A 86 5.80 -7.82 -16.64
CA ARG A 86 6.31 -8.10 -15.29
C ARG A 86 6.87 -6.86 -14.56
N THR A 87 6.81 -5.69 -15.13
CA THR A 87 7.21 -4.43 -14.52
C THR A 87 6.04 -3.84 -13.73
N LYS A 88 5.88 -4.29 -12.48
CA LYS A 88 5.08 -3.57 -11.47
C LYS A 88 5.74 -2.23 -11.17
N SER A 89 5.63 -1.28 -12.10
CA SER A 89 5.97 0.10 -11.83
C SER A 89 4.80 0.72 -11.07
N THR A 90 5.10 1.50 -10.06
CA THR A 90 4.09 2.27 -9.35
C THR A 90 3.59 3.37 -10.29
N LEU A 91 2.33 3.30 -10.66
CA LEU A 91 1.65 4.27 -11.52
C LEU A 91 0.73 5.12 -10.66
N PHE A 92 0.71 6.41 -10.93
CA PHE A 92 -0.10 7.39 -10.22
C PHE A 92 -0.99 8.12 -11.23
N LYS A 93 -2.25 8.37 -10.87
CA LYS A 93 -3.15 9.20 -11.67
C LYS A 93 -2.83 10.69 -11.53
N ASP A 94 -2.30 11.06 -10.38
CA ASP A 94 -1.98 12.42 -10.00
C ASP A 94 -0.47 12.64 -10.03
N LYS A 95 -0.05 13.69 -10.75
CA LYS A 95 1.36 14.06 -10.90
C LYS A 95 1.97 14.51 -9.56
N GLU A 96 1.22 15.27 -8.76
CA GLU A 96 1.67 15.77 -7.46
C GLU A 96 1.95 14.60 -6.51
N ILE A 97 1.07 13.58 -6.50
CA ILE A 97 1.28 12.35 -5.73
C ILE A 97 2.50 11.57 -6.22
N ALA A 98 2.73 11.50 -7.55
CA ALA A 98 3.92 10.86 -8.09
C ALA A 98 5.21 11.60 -7.70
N GLU A 99 5.20 12.93 -7.75
CA GLU A 99 6.32 13.77 -7.34
C GLU A 99 6.60 13.62 -5.84
N ALA A 100 5.57 13.67 -5.01
CA ALA A 100 5.67 13.44 -3.57
C ALA A 100 6.27 12.05 -3.25
N TYR A 101 5.78 10.99 -3.92
CA TYR A 101 6.33 9.64 -3.78
C TYR A 101 7.81 9.57 -4.18
N SER A 102 8.22 10.28 -5.23
CA SER A 102 9.59 10.23 -5.76
C SER A 102 10.64 10.75 -4.77
N VAL A 103 10.27 11.69 -3.90
CA VAL A 103 11.19 12.31 -2.93
C VAL A 103 11.26 11.58 -1.60
N LEU A 104 10.28 10.71 -1.26
CA LEU A 104 10.26 10.00 0.02
C LEU A 104 11.53 9.19 0.31
N PRO A 105 12.06 8.36 -0.61
CA PRO A 105 13.28 7.60 -0.35
C PRO A 105 14.49 8.49 -0.04
N LYS A 106 14.54 9.67 -0.64
CA LYS A 106 15.58 10.67 -0.37
C LYS A 106 15.42 11.26 1.02
N LEU A 107 14.21 11.67 1.39
CA LEU A 107 13.92 12.21 2.72
C LEU A 107 14.22 11.20 3.83
N ILE A 108 13.85 9.94 3.65
CA ILE A 108 14.14 8.87 4.62
C ILE A 108 15.65 8.71 4.82
N ARG A 109 16.45 8.64 3.74
CA ARG A 109 17.91 8.53 3.83
C ARG A 109 18.55 9.75 4.49
N LEU A 110 18.05 10.95 4.21
CA LEU A 110 18.51 12.18 4.85
C LEU A 110 18.16 12.18 6.34
N ARG A 111 16.94 11.82 6.72
CA ARG A 111 16.52 11.65 8.11
C ARG A 111 17.45 10.69 8.87
N ASP A 112 17.74 9.52 8.30
CA ASP A 112 18.61 8.52 8.94
C ASP A 112 20.03 9.07 9.13
N LYS A 113 20.55 9.83 8.15
CA LYS A 113 21.85 10.50 8.27
C LYS A 113 21.87 11.56 9.39
N TYR A 114 20.82 12.37 9.51
CA TYR A 114 20.71 13.38 10.57
C TYR A 114 20.55 12.75 11.95
N ASN A 115 19.87 11.62 12.04
CA ASN A 115 19.75 10.83 13.24
C ASN A 115 20.98 9.99 13.60
N GLU A 116 22.05 9.98 12.76
CA GLU A 116 23.25 9.17 12.97
C GLU A 116 22.89 7.69 13.20
N ASN A 117 21.96 7.16 12.38
CA ASN A 117 21.39 5.83 12.49
C ASN A 117 20.60 5.55 13.80
N TRP A 118 20.19 6.57 14.53
CA TRP A 118 19.22 6.39 15.60
C TRP A 118 17.84 6.06 15.02
N TYR A 119 17.19 5.08 15.60
CA TYR A 119 15.81 4.69 15.30
C TYR A 119 14.96 4.84 16.55
N PRO A 120 13.71 5.33 16.43
CA PRO A 120 12.82 5.44 17.56
C PRO A 120 12.44 4.06 18.11
N ASP A 121 12.61 3.86 19.39
CA ASP A 121 11.99 2.76 20.12
C ASP A 121 10.54 3.15 20.44
N TRP A 122 9.59 2.50 19.78
CA TRP A 122 8.17 2.80 19.92
C TRP A 122 7.54 2.11 21.13
N GLU A 123 8.24 1.19 21.80
CA GLU A 123 7.83 0.59 23.07
C GLU A 123 8.25 1.46 24.27
N ASP A 124 9.27 2.31 24.09
CA ASP A 124 9.66 3.29 25.11
C ASP A 124 8.72 4.51 25.07
N GLU A 125 7.75 4.54 25.98
CA GLU A 125 6.82 5.66 26.15
C GLU A 125 7.39 6.82 26.99
N ASN A 126 8.63 6.75 27.47
CA ASN A 126 9.26 7.79 28.30
C ASN A 126 10.18 8.71 27.52
N THR A 127 10.68 8.27 26.37
CA THR A 127 11.56 9.06 25.52
C THR A 127 10.77 9.81 24.45
N ALA A 128 10.85 11.14 24.46
CA ALA A 128 10.23 11.98 23.44
C ALA A 128 10.88 11.78 22.07
N LYS A 129 10.05 11.64 21.04
CA LYS A 129 10.43 11.47 19.64
C LYS A 129 9.88 12.66 18.86
N TYR A 130 10.77 13.45 18.28
CA TYR A 130 10.42 14.69 17.60
C TYR A 130 10.07 14.41 16.14
N TYR A 131 8.97 14.93 15.64
CA TYR A 131 8.49 14.58 14.29
C TYR A 131 8.15 15.82 13.44
N ILE A 132 8.05 15.56 12.13
CA ILE A 132 7.45 16.42 11.13
C ILE A 132 6.34 15.61 10.48
N GLY A 133 5.12 16.06 10.58
CA GLY A 133 3.93 15.42 10.05
C GLY A 133 2.86 16.45 9.65
N ARG A 134 1.63 15.96 9.46
CA ARG A 134 0.47 16.79 9.13
C ARG A 134 -0.72 16.50 10.03
N TYR A 135 -1.47 17.54 10.31
CA TYR A 135 -2.81 17.43 10.84
C TYR A 135 -3.79 18.19 9.94
N GLY A 136 -4.60 17.44 9.15
CA GLY A 136 -5.42 18.03 8.10
C GLY A 136 -4.56 18.66 6.99
N ASN A 137 -4.71 19.97 6.76
CA ASN A 137 -3.93 20.73 5.77
C ASN A 137 -2.71 21.42 6.36
N ASP A 138 -2.57 21.46 7.67
CA ASP A 138 -1.52 22.19 8.38
C ASP A 138 -0.33 21.28 8.73
N TRP A 139 0.83 21.90 8.91
CA TRP A 139 2.00 21.20 9.43
C TRP A 139 1.82 20.92 10.91
N ASP A 140 2.12 19.69 11.30
CA ASP A 140 2.17 19.24 12.68
C ASP A 140 3.63 18.91 13.04
N ILE A 141 4.28 19.86 13.74
CA ILE A 141 5.72 19.80 14.04
C ILE A 141 5.87 19.85 15.56
N ASP A 142 5.92 18.67 16.18
CA ASP A 142 5.94 18.56 17.63
C ASP A 142 6.75 17.32 18.07
N PHE A 143 6.44 16.77 19.23
CA PHE A 143 6.99 15.52 19.74
C PHE A 143 5.88 14.55 20.10
N THR A 144 6.23 13.27 20.11
CA THR A 144 5.34 12.18 20.52
C THR A 144 6.10 11.16 21.35
N TYR A 145 5.35 10.41 22.14
CA TYR A 145 5.87 9.24 22.84
C TYR A 145 5.43 7.92 22.18
N LYS A 146 4.30 7.93 21.46
CA LYS A 146 3.57 6.72 21.04
C LYS A 146 3.30 6.61 19.54
N TYR A 147 3.18 7.73 18.83
CA TYR A 147 2.69 7.72 17.45
C TYR A 147 3.81 7.59 16.43
N LEU A 148 3.57 6.74 15.43
CA LEU A 148 4.47 6.50 14.31
C LEU A 148 4.43 7.64 13.31
N TYR A 149 5.57 8.27 13.07
CA TYR A 149 5.75 9.27 12.02
C TYR A 149 6.91 8.89 11.10
N LEU A 150 6.73 9.16 9.80
CA LEU A 150 7.76 8.86 8.80
C LEU A 150 9.04 9.68 9.04
N LEU A 151 8.89 10.96 9.35
CA LEU A 151 10.00 11.85 9.68
C LEU A 151 10.07 12.06 11.19
N CYS A 152 10.82 11.19 11.85
CA CYS A 152 11.01 11.19 13.30
C CYS A 152 12.50 11.36 13.65
N PHE A 153 12.79 12.15 14.68
CA PHE A 153 14.13 12.58 15.04
C PHE A 153 14.43 12.41 16.54
N LYS A 154 15.70 12.15 16.85
CA LYS A 154 16.15 11.93 18.24
C LYS A 154 16.11 13.18 19.11
N SER A 155 16.07 14.38 18.51
CA SER A 155 16.03 15.63 19.27
C SER A 155 15.36 16.78 18.50
N PHE A 156 14.87 17.75 19.26
CA PHE A 156 14.31 18.99 18.75
C PHE A 156 15.29 19.73 17.80
N ALA A 157 16.56 19.83 18.20
CA ALA A 157 17.58 20.53 17.41
C ALA A 157 17.81 19.88 16.04
N ILE A 158 17.88 18.55 15.99
CA ILE A 158 18.06 17.81 14.74
C ILE A 158 16.83 17.95 13.84
N ARG A 159 15.61 17.83 14.40
CA ARG A 159 14.38 18.05 13.65
C ARG A 159 14.33 19.43 13.00
N ASN A 160 14.61 20.48 13.77
CA ASN A 160 14.55 21.84 13.25
C ASN A 160 15.61 22.10 12.19
N LYS A 161 16.84 21.61 12.40
CA LYS A 161 17.89 21.70 11.38
C LYS A 161 17.49 20.95 10.10
N PHE A 162 16.92 19.77 10.22
CA PHE A 162 16.43 19.00 9.07
C PHE A 162 15.31 19.75 8.31
N LEU A 163 14.38 20.35 9.05
CA LEU A 163 13.30 21.13 8.46
C LEU A 163 13.83 22.36 7.71
N GLU A 164 14.82 23.05 8.27
CA GLU A 164 15.44 24.22 7.64
C GLU A 164 16.20 23.81 6.35
N ASP A 165 17.05 22.77 6.44
CA ASP A 165 17.92 22.34 5.35
C ASP A 165 17.17 21.67 4.18
N HIS A 166 15.93 21.12 4.42
CA HIS A 166 15.20 20.28 3.45
C HIS A 166 13.74 20.70 3.26
N ARG A 167 13.40 21.93 3.56
CA ARG A 167 12.02 22.44 3.48
C ARG A 167 11.36 22.15 2.13
N ASP A 168 12.07 22.39 1.03
CA ASP A 168 11.52 22.19 -0.32
C ASP A 168 11.13 20.72 -0.58
N LEU A 169 11.94 19.76 -0.14
CA LEU A 169 11.63 18.34 -0.28
C LEU A 169 10.48 17.91 0.63
N ILE A 170 10.38 18.50 1.82
CA ILE A 170 9.31 18.24 2.78
C ILE A 170 7.99 18.76 2.21
N GLU A 171 7.96 19.95 1.61
CA GLU A 171 6.76 20.48 0.94
C GLU A 171 6.30 19.60 -0.21
N ILE A 172 7.21 19.09 -1.04
CA ILE A 172 6.85 18.13 -2.11
C ILE A 172 6.29 16.83 -1.52
N ALA A 173 6.86 16.32 -0.43
CA ALA A 173 6.42 15.09 0.21
C ALA A 173 5.13 15.23 1.04
N LYS A 174 4.62 16.43 1.19
CA LYS A 174 3.47 16.78 2.04
C LYS A 174 2.27 15.83 1.95
N PRO A 175 1.87 15.29 0.77
CA PRO A 175 0.77 14.32 0.68
C PRO A 175 0.97 13.02 1.47
N PHE A 176 2.20 12.69 1.87
CA PHE A 176 2.55 11.45 2.58
C PHE A 176 3.05 11.68 4.02
N LEU A 177 3.09 12.89 4.49
CA LEU A 177 3.50 13.27 5.84
C LEU A 177 2.30 13.65 6.67
#